data_ac538ad33b231c5f51159a62ac774ccf
#
_entry.id   ac538ad33b231c5f51159a62ac774ccf
#
_cell.length_a   1.000
_cell.length_b   1.000
_cell.length_c   1.000
_cell.angle_alpha   90.00
_cell.angle_beta   90.00
_cell.angle_gamma   90.00
#
_symmetry.space_group_name_H-M   'P 1'
#
loop_
_entity.id
_entity.type
_entity.pdbx_description
1 polymer ?
#
loop_
_entity_poly.entity_id
_entity_poly.type
_entity_poly.pdbx_seq_one_letter_code
_entity_poly.pdbx_strand_id
1 'polypeptide(L)'
;MIKAFADTVLLPTKRDVLRIHLYFKMVQYGIKPFENDIDIILELYLFGGYSNTDEQTAFIAQCMEKQLKKSEQSIRNTLSKYVSVGIFEKTRNTQLKISDKFIPNIECDKLILQYKISHAE
;
A
#
# COMPACT_ATOMS: atom_id res chain seq x y z
N MET A 1 -26.59 3.35 14.39
CA MET A 1 -26.14 2.83 13.54
C MET A 1 -24.72 2.83 13.34
N ILE A 2 -24.08 3.93 13.30
CA ILE A 2 -22.70 3.98 13.22
C ILE A 2 -22.02 3.23 14.33
N LYS A 3 -22.58 3.32 15.48
CA LYS A 3 -22.03 2.65 16.59
C LYS A 3 -22.07 1.15 16.42
N ALA A 4 -23.15 0.63 15.96
CA ALA A 4 -23.28 -0.78 15.74
C ALA A 4 -22.33 -1.21 14.65
N PHE A 5 -22.16 -0.38 13.67
CA PHE A 5 -21.24 -0.67 12.62
C PHE A 5 -19.82 -0.73 13.15
N ALA A 6 -19.46 0.21 13.97
CA ALA A 6 -18.14 0.25 14.53
C ALA A 6 -17.88 -0.96 15.40
N ASP A 7 -18.87 -1.42 16.09
CA ASP A 7 -18.70 -2.58 16.91
C ASP A 7 -18.44 -3.83 16.12
N THR A 8 -19.00 -3.90 14.92
CA THR A 8 -18.80 -5.07 14.16
C THR A 8 -17.54 -5.02 13.36
N VAL A 9 -17.08 -3.87 13.08
CA VAL A 9 -15.92 -3.74 12.31
C VAL A 9 -14.70 -3.98 13.03
N LEU A 10 -14.60 -4.69 13.94
CA LEU A 10 -13.57 -4.91 14.57
C LEU A 10 -12.59 -5.36 13.95
N LEU A 11 -11.80 -5.33 13.77
CA LEU A 11 -11.03 -5.47 13.38
C LEU A 11 -10.18 -5.70 13.02
N PRO A 12 -9.96 -5.31 12.46
CA PRO A 12 -9.10 -5.58 11.49
C PRO A 12 -7.74 -5.63 11.96
N THR A 13 -6.93 -6.34 11.28
CA THR A 13 -5.53 -6.38 11.55
C THR A 13 -4.94 -5.06 11.13
N LYS A 14 -3.74 -4.80 11.59
CA LYS A 14 -3.01 -3.61 11.19
C LYS A 14 -2.86 -3.57 9.68
N ARG A 15 -2.69 -4.74 9.06
CA ARG A 15 -2.56 -4.83 7.62
C ARG A 15 -3.82 -4.31 6.93
N ASP A 16 -4.98 -4.64 7.43
CA ASP A 16 -6.25 -4.19 6.85
C ASP A 16 -6.40 -2.69 6.98
N VAL A 17 -5.98 -2.13 8.08
CA VAL A 17 -6.04 -0.69 8.29
C VAL A 17 -5.12 0.02 7.30
N LEU A 18 -3.92 -0.51 7.11
CA LEU A 18 -2.98 0.06 6.15
C LEU A 18 -3.53 -0.02 4.74
N ARG A 19 -4.19 -1.12 4.41
CA ARG A 19 -4.75 -1.30 3.09
C ARG A 19 -5.83 -0.26 2.80
N ILE A 20 -6.69 -0.02 3.76
CA ILE A 20 -7.74 0.98 3.62
C ILE A 20 -7.12 2.37 3.47
N HIS A 21 -6.09 2.65 4.25
CA HIS A 21 -5.43 3.94 4.20
C HIS A 21 -4.82 4.18 2.81
N LEU A 22 -4.15 3.18 2.28
CA LEU A 22 -3.55 3.30 0.95
C LEU A 22 -4.63 3.53 -0.12
N TYR A 23 -5.74 2.82 0.01
CA TYR A 23 -6.85 2.99 -0.92
C TYR A 23 -7.31 4.44 -0.94
N PHE A 24 -7.57 5.01 0.23
CA PHE A 24 -8.04 6.39 0.32
C PHE A 24 -7.00 7.38 -0.16
N LYS A 25 -5.73 7.12 0.11
CA LYS A 25 -4.67 8.00 -0.36
C LYS A 25 -4.61 7.99 -1.89
N MET A 26 -4.73 6.82 -2.49
CA MET A 26 -4.70 6.73 -3.93
C MET A 26 -5.86 7.51 -4.54
N VAL A 27 -7.05 7.34 -4.00
CA VAL A 27 -8.22 8.07 -4.47
C VAL A 27 -8.01 9.58 -4.31
N GLN A 28 -7.47 9.98 -3.18
CA GLN A 28 -7.21 11.38 -2.89
C GLN A 28 -6.28 12.02 -3.93
N TYR A 29 -5.32 11.28 -4.41
CA TYR A 29 -4.38 11.77 -5.40
C TYR A 29 -4.78 11.44 -6.84
N GLY A 30 -6.02 10.98 -7.03
CA GLY A 30 -6.53 10.71 -8.37
C GLY A 30 -5.99 9.45 -9.02
N ILE A 31 -5.47 8.53 -8.22
CA ILE A 31 -4.94 7.30 -8.74
C ILE A 31 -5.96 6.20 -8.52
N LYS A 32 -6.31 5.49 -9.58
CA LYS A 32 -7.31 4.44 -9.45
C LYS A 32 -6.73 3.25 -8.70
N PRO A 33 -7.36 2.84 -7.60
CA PRO A 33 -6.85 1.71 -6.84
C PRO A 33 -7.33 0.37 -7.42
N PHE A 34 -6.37 -0.48 -7.73
CA PHE A 34 -6.67 -1.84 -8.15
C PHE A 34 -6.28 -2.75 -7.00
N GLU A 35 -7.18 -3.61 -6.58
CA GLU A 35 -6.93 -4.44 -5.41
C GLU A 35 -5.65 -5.23 -5.45
N ASN A 36 -5.34 -5.85 -6.58
CA ASN A 36 -4.12 -6.65 -6.67
C ASN A 36 -2.87 -5.79 -6.60
N ASP A 37 -2.97 -4.55 -7.04
CA ASP A 37 -1.84 -3.65 -6.99
C ASP A 37 -1.64 -3.10 -5.59
N ILE A 38 -2.73 -2.88 -4.87
CA ILE A 38 -2.63 -2.39 -3.50
C ILE A 38 -1.87 -3.40 -2.65
N ASP A 39 -2.05 -4.67 -2.90
CA ASP A 39 -1.32 -5.69 -2.16
C ASP A 39 0.19 -5.58 -2.39
N ILE A 40 0.62 -5.27 -3.60
CA ILE A 40 2.04 -5.09 -3.89
C ILE A 40 2.57 -3.83 -3.19
N ILE A 41 1.80 -2.75 -3.22
CA ILE A 41 2.20 -1.51 -2.57
C ILE A 41 2.34 -1.72 -1.07
N LEU A 42 1.37 -2.42 -0.50
CA LEU A 42 1.38 -2.70 0.92
C LEU A 42 2.57 -3.58 1.29
N GLU A 43 2.87 -4.58 0.47
CA GLU A 43 4.02 -5.44 0.72
C GLU A 43 5.32 -4.64 0.72
N LEU A 44 5.46 -3.70 -0.21
CA LEU A 44 6.67 -2.88 -0.23
C LEU A 44 6.76 -2.01 1.00
N TYR A 45 5.64 -1.46 1.44
CA TYR A 45 5.62 -0.65 2.65
C TYR A 45 6.06 -1.48 3.86
N LEU A 46 5.51 -2.69 3.99
CA LEU A 46 5.85 -3.55 5.12
C LEU A 46 7.27 -4.08 5.05
N PHE A 47 7.79 -4.25 3.85
CA PHE A 47 9.16 -4.70 3.65
C PHE A 47 10.14 -3.57 3.98
N GLY A 48 9.69 -2.33 3.91
CA GLY A 48 10.51 -1.18 4.22
C GLY A 48 11.25 -0.60 3.03
N GLY A 49 10.79 -0.94 1.81
CA GLY A 49 11.51 -0.55 0.62
C GLY A 49 12.71 -1.46 0.40
N TYR A 50 13.46 -1.24 -0.66
CA TYR A 50 14.70 -2.00 -0.84
C TYR A 50 15.80 -1.07 -1.36
N SER A 51 17.04 -1.40 -1.04
CA SER A 51 18.18 -0.54 -1.29
C SER A 51 19.24 -1.15 -2.19
N ASN A 52 19.11 -2.42 -2.51
CA ASN A 52 20.12 -3.09 -3.35
C ASN A 52 19.47 -4.28 -4.07
N THR A 53 20.25 -4.90 -4.94
CA THR A 53 19.77 -6.00 -5.77
C THR A 53 19.30 -7.19 -4.94
N ASP A 54 20.00 -7.50 -3.88
CA ASP A 54 19.63 -8.65 -3.05
C ASP A 54 18.30 -8.42 -2.36
N GLU A 55 18.06 -7.21 -1.88
CA GLU A 55 16.79 -6.88 -1.25
C GLU A 55 15.67 -6.86 -2.27
N GLN A 56 15.94 -6.37 -3.47
CA GLN A 56 14.95 -6.37 -4.54
C GLN A 56 14.55 -7.80 -4.88
N THR A 57 15.53 -8.68 -5.03
CA THR A 57 15.28 -10.07 -5.34
C THR A 57 14.44 -10.72 -4.23
N ALA A 58 14.80 -10.43 -2.98
CA ALA A 58 14.06 -10.96 -1.84
C ALA A 58 12.62 -10.46 -1.82
N PHE A 59 12.43 -9.19 -2.13
CA PHE A 59 11.08 -8.62 -2.16
C PHE A 59 10.22 -9.29 -3.25
N ILE A 60 10.78 -9.44 -4.44
CA ILE A 60 10.04 -10.05 -5.54
C ILE A 60 9.72 -11.51 -5.22
N ALA A 61 10.68 -12.22 -4.62
CA ALA A 61 10.46 -13.59 -4.22
C ALA A 61 9.32 -13.70 -3.19
N GLN A 62 9.27 -12.76 -2.25
CA GLN A 62 8.22 -12.74 -1.26
C GLN A 62 6.85 -12.50 -1.90
N CYS A 63 6.78 -11.61 -2.87
CA CYS A 63 5.53 -11.37 -3.58
C CYS A 63 5.10 -12.60 -4.36
N MET A 64 6.05 -13.32 -4.95
CA MET A 64 5.73 -14.54 -5.68
C MET A 64 5.25 -15.62 -4.73
N GLU A 65 5.88 -15.74 -3.58
CA GLU A 65 5.48 -16.72 -2.60
C GLU A 65 4.05 -16.47 -2.11
N LYS A 66 3.68 -15.22 -1.97
CA LYS A 66 2.33 -14.86 -1.55
C LYS A 66 1.35 -14.85 -2.71
N GLN A 67 1.81 -15.16 -3.89
CA GLN A 67 0.99 -15.25 -5.09
C GLN A 67 0.23 -13.96 -5.41
N LEU A 68 0.89 -12.84 -5.21
CA LEU A 68 0.27 -11.54 -5.44
C LEU A 68 0.11 -11.25 -6.93
N LYS A 69 0.98 -11.83 -7.76
CA LYS A 69 0.88 -11.74 -9.21
C LYS A 69 1.31 -13.08 -9.78
N LYS A 70 1.01 -13.30 -11.04
CA LYS A 70 1.30 -14.58 -11.69
C LYS A 70 2.76 -14.76 -12.09
N SER A 71 3.49 -13.68 -12.24
CA SER A 71 4.88 -13.78 -12.69
C SER A 71 5.72 -12.66 -12.10
N GLU A 72 7.02 -12.84 -12.11
CA GLU A 72 7.93 -11.79 -11.69
C GLU A 72 7.80 -10.58 -12.57
N GLN A 73 7.59 -10.77 -13.87
CA GLN A 73 7.46 -9.65 -14.77
C GLN A 73 6.23 -8.80 -14.41
N SER A 74 5.16 -9.41 -14.00
CA SER A 74 3.97 -8.70 -13.56
C SER A 74 4.25 -7.86 -12.33
N ILE A 75 5.05 -8.39 -11.41
CA ILE A 75 5.43 -7.62 -10.22
C ILE A 75 6.29 -6.43 -10.63
N ARG A 76 7.28 -6.65 -11.49
CA ARG A 76 8.16 -5.57 -11.94
C ARG A 76 7.38 -4.50 -12.70
N ASN A 77 6.41 -4.91 -13.49
CA ASN A 77 5.56 -3.96 -14.22
C ASN A 77 4.72 -3.13 -13.25
N THR A 78 4.21 -3.75 -12.19
CA THR A 78 3.44 -3.05 -11.17
C THR A 78 4.33 -2.02 -10.46
N LEU A 79 5.55 -2.41 -10.12
CA LEU A 79 6.45 -1.48 -9.46
C LEU A 79 6.75 -0.28 -10.36
N SER A 80 7.01 -0.52 -11.64
CA SER A 80 7.28 0.56 -12.58
C SER A 80 6.09 1.48 -12.75
N LYS A 81 4.91 0.92 -12.77
CA LYS A 81 3.68 1.70 -12.92
C LYS A 81 3.54 2.69 -11.77
N TYR A 82 3.80 2.24 -10.55
CA TYR A 82 3.60 3.10 -9.39
C TYR A 82 4.78 4.04 -9.13
N VAL A 83 5.92 3.79 -9.74
CA VAL A 83 6.96 4.79 -9.82
C VAL A 83 6.48 5.93 -10.72
N SER A 84 5.89 5.58 -11.86
CA SER A 84 5.42 6.58 -12.81
C SER A 84 4.38 7.51 -12.23
N VAL A 85 3.48 6.99 -11.41
CA VAL A 85 2.41 7.82 -10.85
C VAL A 85 2.78 8.45 -9.51
N GLY A 86 4.00 8.20 -9.03
CA GLY A 86 4.50 8.90 -7.85
C GLY A 86 4.24 8.26 -6.50
N ILE A 87 3.71 7.03 -6.47
CA ILE A 87 3.53 6.34 -5.20
C ILE A 87 4.86 5.83 -4.69
N PHE A 88 5.74 5.38 -5.60
CA PHE A 88 7.07 4.93 -5.22
C PHE A 88 8.11 5.94 -5.68
N GLU A 89 9.16 6.08 -4.90
CA GLU A 89 10.32 6.88 -5.26
C GLU A 89 11.46 5.95 -5.59
N LYS A 90 12.04 6.13 -6.77
CA LYS A 90 13.13 5.29 -7.22
C LYS A 90 14.37 6.15 -7.36
N THR A 91 15.32 5.98 -6.46
CA THR A 91 16.52 6.77 -6.47
C THR A 91 17.56 6.17 -7.41
N ARG A 92 17.62 4.84 -7.46
CA ARG A 92 18.51 4.12 -8.36
C ARG A 92 17.78 2.87 -8.81
N ASN A 93 18.33 2.17 -9.79
CA ASN A 93 17.66 0.99 -10.33
C ASN A 93 17.26 -0.03 -9.28
N THR A 94 18.02 -0.13 -8.23
CA THR A 94 17.73 -1.13 -7.20
C THR A 94 17.35 -0.49 -5.87
N GLN A 95 16.93 0.78 -5.89
CA GLN A 95 16.47 1.43 -4.68
C GLN A 95 15.06 1.94 -4.87
N LEU A 96 14.17 1.46 -4.06
CA LEU A 96 12.76 1.81 -4.17
C LEU A 96 12.14 1.95 -2.78
N LYS A 97 11.36 2.97 -2.59
CA LYS A 97 10.62 3.15 -1.35
C LYS A 97 9.30 3.83 -1.63
N ILE A 98 8.40 3.78 -0.68
CA ILE A 98 7.13 4.49 -0.83
C ILE A 98 7.37 5.97 -0.60
N SER A 99 6.78 6.79 -1.44
CA SER A 99 6.84 8.24 -1.31
C SER A 99 6.24 8.67 0.03
N ASP A 100 6.82 9.67 0.64
CA ASP A 100 6.37 10.17 1.94
C ASP A 100 4.90 10.55 1.93
N LYS A 101 4.39 11.00 0.81
CA LYS A 101 2.98 11.36 0.71
C LYS A 101 2.06 10.19 0.91
N PHE A 102 2.53 8.99 0.66
CA PHE A 102 1.71 7.79 0.74
C PHE A 102 2.00 6.93 1.97
N ILE A 103 2.94 7.36 2.79
CA ILE A 103 3.21 6.63 4.02
C ILE A 103 2.06 6.86 4.99
N PRO A 104 1.46 5.82 5.50
CA PRO A 104 0.35 5.97 6.44
C PRO A 104 0.82 6.67 7.72
N ASN A 105 0.09 7.67 8.11
CA ASN A 105 0.39 8.34 9.35
C ASN A 105 -0.45 7.67 10.41
N ILE A 106 -0.02 6.53 10.86
CA ILE A 106 -0.78 5.77 11.77
C ILE A 106 -0.41 6.02 13.14
N GLU A 107 -1.29 6.57 13.88
CA GLU A 107 -1.05 6.72 15.14
C GLU A 107 -2.07 5.89 15.71
N CYS A 108 -2.02 4.72 15.61
CA CYS A 108 -2.87 3.78 16.13
C CYS A 108 -4.13 3.64 15.36
N ASP A 109 -5.15 3.30 15.95
CA ASP A 109 -6.31 2.82 15.35
C ASP A 109 -7.30 3.84 14.95
N LYS A 110 -6.95 5.09 14.96
CA LYS A 110 -7.92 6.13 14.72
C LYS A 110 -7.93 6.64 13.31
N LEU A 111 -7.04 6.13 12.51
CA LEU A 111 -6.86 6.63 11.20
C LEU A 111 -8.09 6.65 10.35
N ILE A 112 -8.86 5.62 10.38
CA ILE A 112 -9.98 5.48 9.51
C ILE A 112 -11.08 6.47 9.76
N LEU A 113 -11.21 6.88 10.97
CA LEU A 113 -12.29 7.79 11.32
C LEU A 113 -12.20 9.11 10.63
N GLN A 114 -10.99 9.55 10.33
CA GLN A 114 -10.84 10.84 9.69
C GLN A 114 -11.40 10.86 8.29
N TYR A 115 -11.24 9.79 7.56
CA TYR A 115 -11.76 9.75 6.22
C TYR A 115 -13.29 9.72 6.21
N LYS A 116 -13.85 9.09 7.20
CA LYS A 116 -15.25 9.04 7.29
C LYS A 116 -15.82 10.39 7.49
N ILE A 117 -15.28 11.15 8.35
CA ILE A 117 -15.74 12.49 8.63
C ILE A 117 -15.65 13.37 7.43
N SER A 118 -14.62 13.23 6.64
CA SER A 118 -14.46 14.06 5.49
C SER A 118 -15.54 13.88 4.48
N HIS A 119 -16.18 12.73 4.48
CA HIS A 119 -17.19 12.52 3.52
C HIS A 119 -18.55 12.82 4.01
N ALA A 120 -18.69 13.19 5.20
CA ALA A 120 -19.96 13.47 5.76
C ALA A 120 -20.55 14.72 5.18
N GLU A 121 -19.79 15.48 4.53
CA GLU A 121 -20.26 16.68 4.00
C GLU A 121 -20.84 16.55 2.85
#